data_40eaa2dc093490e24f9fed3ae9482a1a
#
_entry.id   40eaa2dc093490e24f9fed3ae9482a1a
#
_cell.length_a   1.000
_cell.length_b   1.000
_cell.length_c   1.000
_cell.angle_alpha   90.00
_cell.angle_beta   90.00
_cell.angle_gamma   90.00
#
_symmetry.space_group_name_H-M   'P 1'
#
loop_
_entity.id
_entity.type
_entity.pdbx_description
1 polymer ?
#
loop_
_entity_poly.entity_id
_entity_poly.type
_entity_poly.pdbx_seq_one_letter_code
_entity_poly.pdbx_strand_id
1 'polypeptide(L)'
;AGDIALESVNQSLVDAAVNQFGRLDIAVNNAGIAHQPAPVHQMTEDIIDRQFAVNVKGVMFGMKYQIPVMLAQKQGHIMNVSSLAGLGGAPKGAAYAAAKHAVAGVTRTAAVEYGRKNVRVNAICPFYSPTNILNVDGYNTPEAQAQLGMGSPMKRLADPQEIVNTMLLLLSPGNSYMNGQTIAVDGGVTAW
;
A
#
# COMPACT_ATOMS: atom_id res chain seq x y z
N ALA A 1 14.27 12.40 -4.30
CA ALA A 1 13.86 11.60 -3.13
C ALA A 1 13.29 12.55 -2.07
N GLY A 2 12.29 12.11 -1.29
CA GLY A 2 11.68 12.92 -0.25
C GLY A 2 10.80 12.08 0.68
N ASP A 3 10.40 12.68 1.81
CA ASP A 3 9.48 12.05 2.77
C ASP A 3 8.03 12.26 2.32
N ILE A 4 7.33 11.19 1.98
CA ILE A 4 5.93 11.23 1.52
C ILE A 4 4.94 11.67 2.61
N ALA A 5 5.35 11.73 3.88
CA ALA A 5 4.54 12.33 4.93
C ALA A 5 4.35 13.84 4.73
N LEU A 6 5.19 14.47 3.88
CA LEU A 6 5.09 15.88 3.51
C LEU A 6 4.24 16.03 2.25
N GLU A 7 3.23 16.87 2.33
CA GLU A 7 2.32 17.13 1.21
C GLU A 7 3.05 17.66 -0.02
N SER A 8 3.99 18.59 0.17
CA SER A 8 4.78 19.20 -0.91
C SER A 8 5.61 18.19 -1.71
N VAL A 9 6.08 17.11 -1.08
CA VAL A 9 6.81 16.05 -1.77
C VAL A 9 5.89 15.30 -2.72
N ASN A 10 4.67 14.96 -2.29
CA ASN A 10 3.70 14.28 -3.15
C ASN A 10 3.29 15.15 -4.34
N GLN A 11 3.08 16.45 -4.13
CA GLN A 11 2.85 17.40 -5.22
C GLN A 11 4.00 17.39 -6.21
N SER A 12 5.24 17.57 -5.72
CA SER A 12 6.43 17.62 -6.58
C SER A 12 6.63 16.34 -7.40
N LEU A 13 6.27 15.17 -6.87
CA LEU A 13 6.37 13.89 -7.60
C LEU A 13 5.39 13.86 -8.79
N VAL A 14 4.15 14.32 -8.59
CA VAL A 14 3.15 14.37 -9.66
C VAL A 14 3.54 15.43 -10.69
N ASP A 15 3.95 16.63 -10.24
CA ASP A 15 4.42 17.70 -11.12
C ASP A 15 5.61 17.25 -11.99
N ALA A 16 6.56 16.53 -11.40
CA ALA A 16 7.69 15.98 -12.14
C ALA A 16 7.26 15.01 -13.25
N ALA A 17 6.30 14.12 -12.97
CA ALA A 17 5.78 13.18 -13.96
C ALA A 17 5.05 13.92 -15.11
N VAL A 18 4.20 14.90 -14.76
CA VAL A 18 3.45 15.67 -15.75
C VAL A 18 4.39 16.55 -16.59
N ASN A 19 5.36 17.19 -15.96
CA ASN A 19 6.33 18.04 -16.68
C ASN A 19 7.22 17.23 -17.62
N GLN A 20 7.57 16.01 -17.26
CA GLN A 20 8.47 15.17 -18.07
C GLN A 20 7.73 14.40 -19.16
N PHE A 21 6.51 13.90 -18.89
CA PHE A 21 5.80 12.98 -19.78
C PHE A 21 4.47 13.54 -20.31
N GLY A 22 4.03 14.71 -19.83
CA GLY A 22 2.77 15.33 -20.21
C GLY A 22 1.52 14.66 -19.64
N ARG A 23 1.68 13.55 -18.88
CA ARG A 23 0.57 12.73 -18.39
C ARG A 23 0.95 11.86 -17.19
N LEU A 24 -0.08 11.31 -16.52
CA LEU A 24 0.05 10.33 -15.45
C LEU A 24 -1.04 9.25 -15.60
N ASP A 25 -0.69 8.10 -16.16
CA ASP A 25 -1.66 7.02 -16.42
C ASP A 25 -1.84 6.09 -15.24
N ILE A 26 -0.73 5.79 -14.56
CA ILE A 26 -0.66 4.85 -13.45
C ILE A 26 0.10 5.51 -12.31
N ALA A 27 -0.43 5.39 -11.11
CA ALA A 27 0.26 5.77 -9.89
C ALA A 27 0.28 4.60 -8.90
N VAL A 28 1.45 4.35 -8.28
CA VAL A 28 1.61 3.32 -7.26
C VAL A 28 2.03 3.99 -5.96
N ASN A 29 1.15 4.02 -4.98
CA ASN A 29 1.42 4.53 -3.63
C ASN A 29 1.98 3.37 -2.78
N ASN A 30 3.29 3.10 -2.95
CA ASN A 30 3.97 1.97 -2.33
C ASN A 30 4.72 2.33 -1.04
N ALA A 31 5.23 3.56 -0.92
CA ALA A 31 6.07 3.95 0.21
C ALA A 31 5.33 3.72 1.54
N GLY A 32 6.02 3.12 2.49
CA GLY A 32 5.45 2.79 3.79
C GLY A 32 6.52 2.35 4.78
N ILE A 33 6.18 2.38 6.05
CA ILE A 33 7.04 1.99 7.16
C ILE A 33 6.33 1.00 8.08
N ALA A 34 7.10 0.18 8.78
CA ALA A 34 6.67 -0.58 9.95
C ALA A 34 7.21 0.09 11.23
N HIS A 35 6.82 -0.43 12.38
CA HIS A 35 7.36 -0.07 13.69
C HIS A 35 7.84 -1.32 14.43
N GLN A 36 8.61 -1.13 15.47
CA GLN A 36 9.04 -2.22 16.35
C GLN A 36 7.80 -2.92 16.95
N PRO A 37 7.77 -4.26 16.95
CA PRO A 37 6.62 -5.01 17.46
C PRO A 37 6.37 -4.71 18.94
N ALA A 38 5.17 -4.23 19.27
CA ALA A 38 4.77 -3.97 20.65
C ALA A 38 3.27 -4.25 20.86
N PRO A 39 2.85 -4.74 22.02
CA PRO A 39 1.43 -4.88 22.36
C PRO A 39 0.69 -3.54 22.31
N VAL A 40 -0.62 -3.57 22.05
CA VAL A 40 -1.46 -2.34 21.91
C VAL A 40 -1.26 -1.35 23.07
N HIS A 41 -1.24 -1.84 24.31
CA HIS A 41 -1.10 -0.99 25.51
C HIS A 41 0.28 -0.36 25.69
N GLN A 42 1.25 -0.72 24.84
CA GLN A 42 2.61 -0.17 24.84
C GLN A 42 2.88 0.73 23.62
N MET A 43 1.87 0.97 22.77
CA MET A 43 2.00 1.90 21.65
C MET A 43 2.14 3.32 22.18
N THR A 44 3.19 4.02 21.76
CA THR A 44 3.39 5.44 22.07
C THR A 44 2.70 6.32 21.02
N GLU A 45 2.40 7.56 21.39
CA GLU A 45 1.87 8.57 20.49
C GLU A 45 2.76 8.73 19.24
N ASP A 46 4.07 8.86 19.43
CA ASP A 46 5.04 8.97 18.33
C ASP A 46 4.97 7.82 17.32
N ILE A 47 4.81 6.57 17.80
CA ILE A 47 4.65 5.41 16.93
C ILE A 47 3.38 5.55 16.10
N ILE A 48 2.25 5.88 16.76
CA ILE A 48 0.96 6.03 16.11
C ILE A 48 1.04 7.15 15.07
N ASP A 49 1.49 8.33 15.46
CA ASP A 49 1.58 9.50 14.60
C ASP A 49 2.46 9.25 13.37
N ARG A 50 3.64 8.63 13.56
CA ARG A 50 4.54 8.33 12.45
C ARG A 50 3.95 7.31 11.49
N GLN A 51 3.25 6.28 11.99
CA GLN A 51 2.56 5.30 11.14
C GLN A 51 1.46 5.97 10.32
N PHE A 52 0.66 6.83 10.91
CA PHE A 52 -0.40 7.55 10.20
C PHE A 52 0.17 8.61 9.24
N ALA A 53 1.21 9.33 9.64
CA ALA A 53 1.84 10.32 8.79
C ALA A 53 2.35 9.72 7.47
N VAL A 54 3.06 8.60 7.53
CA VAL A 54 3.63 7.97 6.34
C VAL A 54 2.60 7.10 5.61
N ASN A 55 2.00 6.12 6.32
CA ASN A 55 1.21 5.08 5.68
C ASN A 55 -0.20 5.53 5.29
N VAL A 56 -0.75 6.59 5.90
CA VAL A 56 -2.09 7.10 5.60
C VAL A 56 -2.02 8.44 4.88
N LYS A 57 -1.46 9.48 5.53
CA LYS A 57 -1.39 10.82 4.92
C LYS A 57 -0.60 10.80 3.63
N GLY A 58 0.53 10.06 3.57
CA GLY A 58 1.32 9.91 2.35
C GLY A 58 0.49 9.38 1.18
N VAL A 59 -0.31 8.34 1.39
CA VAL A 59 -1.21 7.80 0.35
C VAL A 59 -2.31 8.81 -0.01
N MET A 60 -2.91 9.49 0.97
CA MET A 60 -3.95 10.48 0.71
C MET A 60 -3.40 11.69 -0.04
N PHE A 61 -2.21 12.19 0.30
CA PHE A 61 -1.56 13.27 -0.43
C PHE A 61 -1.17 12.85 -1.85
N GLY A 62 -0.67 11.61 -2.03
CA GLY A 62 -0.46 11.06 -3.36
C GLY A 62 -1.72 11.15 -4.20
N MET A 63 -2.83 10.57 -3.73
CA MET A 63 -4.11 10.61 -4.43
C MET A 63 -4.64 12.04 -4.65
N LYS A 64 -4.44 12.96 -3.68
CA LYS A 64 -4.85 14.37 -3.80
C LYS A 64 -4.31 15.04 -5.05
N TYR A 65 -3.08 14.75 -5.43
CA TYR A 65 -2.42 15.33 -6.61
C TYR A 65 -2.53 14.46 -7.86
N GLN A 66 -2.59 13.13 -7.72
CA GLN A 66 -2.73 12.20 -8.84
C GLN A 66 -4.12 12.29 -9.51
N ILE A 67 -5.18 12.33 -8.69
CA ILE A 67 -6.57 12.28 -9.17
C ILE A 67 -6.92 13.46 -10.08
N PRO A 68 -6.62 14.73 -9.77
CA PRO A 68 -6.93 15.84 -10.66
C PRO A 68 -6.31 15.71 -12.05
N VAL A 69 -5.08 15.23 -12.14
CA VAL A 69 -4.39 14.97 -13.42
C VAL A 69 -5.13 13.88 -14.20
N MET A 70 -5.46 12.77 -13.56
CA MET A 70 -6.19 11.66 -14.18
C MET A 70 -7.61 12.07 -14.62
N LEU A 71 -8.28 12.92 -13.84
CA LEU A 71 -9.59 13.48 -14.22
C LEU A 71 -9.51 14.34 -15.47
N ALA A 72 -8.50 15.20 -15.59
CA ALA A 72 -8.27 16.01 -16.77
C ALA A 72 -7.99 15.15 -18.02
N GLN A 73 -7.29 14.03 -17.84
CA GLN A 73 -7.01 13.03 -18.87
C GLN A 73 -8.21 12.14 -19.21
N LYS A 74 -9.26 12.12 -18.35
CA LYS A 74 -10.44 11.24 -18.44
C LYS A 74 -10.08 9.75 -18.31
N GLN A 75 -8.95 9.44 -17.70
CA GLN A 75 -8.52 8.08 -17.38
C GLN A 75 -7.38 8.08 -16.38
N GLY A 76 -7.29 7.02 -15.58
CA GLY A 76 -6.18 6.78 -14.68
C GLY A 76 -6.38 5.52 -13.84
N HIS A 77 -5.29 4.99 -13.31
CA HIS A 77 -5.35 3.87 -12.38
C HIS A 77 -4.37 4.06 -11.22
N ILE A 78 -4.90 4.10 -10.01
CA ILE A 78 -4.12 4.18 -8.78
C ILE A 78 -4.09 2.80 -8.11
N MET A 79 -2.90 2.34 -7.77
CA MET A 79 -2.67 1.15 -6.96
C MET A 79 -2.07 1.57 -5.61
N ASN A 80 -2.82 1.41 -4.54
CA ASN A 80 -2.32 1.61 -3.19
C ASN A 80 -1.74 0.31 -2.63
N VAL A 81 -0.62 0.39 -1.93
CA VAL A 81 -0.05 -0.77 -1.25
C VAL A 81 -0.48 -0.76 0.22
N SER A 82 -1.48 -1.60 0.51
CA SER A 82 -1.90 -1.90 1.87
C SER A 82 -1.02 -3.02 2.46
N SER A 83 -1.62 -4.00 3.09
CA SER A 83 -0.99 -5.17 3.69
C SER A 83 -2.06 -6.20 4.02
N LEU A 84 -1.68 -7.44 4.26
CA LEU A 84 -2.53 -8.39 4.97
C LEU A 84 -3.03 -7.81 6.31
N ALA A 85 -2.20 -7.02 7.00
CA ALA A 85 -2.57 -6.27 8.19
C ALA A 85 -3.66 -5.20 7.97
N GLY A 86 -4.02 -4.89 6.73
CA GLY A 86 -5.16 -4.06 6.36
C GLY A 86 -6.46 -4.83 6.10
N LEU A 87 -6.42 -6.17 6.20
CA LEU A 87 -7.57 -7.07 6.03
C LEU A 87 -7.92 -7.80 7.33
N GLY A 88 -6.98 -7.94 8.24
CA GLY A 88 -7.16 -8.66 9.50
C GLY A 88 -6.26 -8.15 10.61
N GLY A 89 -6.29 -8.81 11.76
CA GLY A 89 -5.46 -8.46 12.90
C GLY A 89 -3.98 -8.73 12.66
N ALA A 90 -3.13 -7.83 13.18
CA ALA A 90 -1.67 -8.00 13.17
C ALA A 90 -1.15 -7.94 14.62
N PRO A 91 -0.89 -9.08 15.26
CA PRO A 91 -0.37 -9.11 16.63
C PRO A 91 0.91 -8.28 16.77
N LYS A 92 0.97 -7.42 17.81
CA LYS A 92 2.06 -6.46 18.07
C LYS A 92 2.27 -5.39 16.99
N GLY A 93 1.37 -5.27 16.01
CA GLY A 93 1.43 -4.31 14.91
C GLY A 93 0.22 -3.37 14.86
N ALA A 94 -0.35 -2.99 16.00
CA ALA A 94 -1.65 -2.28 16.04
C ALA A 94 -1.67 -0.98 15.26
N ALA A 95 -0.67 -0.10 15.41
CA ALA A 95 -0.60 1.17 14.69
C ALA A 95 -0.43 0.97 13.18
N TYR A 96 0.39 0.00 12.78
CA TYR A 96 0.56 -0.39 11.38
C TYR A 96 -0.73 -0.96 10.80
N ALA A 97 -1.40 -1.88 11.52
CA ALA A 97 -2.66 -2.47 11.07
C ALA A 97 -3.76 -1.40 10.90
N ALA A 98 -3.90 -0.50 11.87
CA ALA A 98 -4.86 0.61 11.78
C ALA A 98 -4.59 1.47 10.53
N ALA A 99 -3.32 1.83 10.29
CA ALA A 99 -2.93 2.60 9.11
C ALA A 99 -3.24 1.85 7.80
N LYS A 100 -2.97 0.54 7.73
CA LYS A 100 -3.24 -0.25 6.51
C LYS A 100 -4.73 -0.53 6.28
N HIS A 101 -5.55 -0.61 7.33
CA HIS A 101 -7.02 -0.59 7.21
C HIS A 101 -7.51 0.77 6.68
N ALA A 102 -6.92 1.88 7.14
CA ALA A 102 -7.24 3.20 6.60
C ALA A 102 -6.96 3.29 5.08
N VAL A 103 -5.84 2.72 4.60
CA VAL A 103 -5.54 2.65 3.16
C VAL A 103 -6.63 1.88 2.39
N ALA A 104 -7.12 0.77 2.93
CA ALA A 104 -8.23 0.04 2.33
C ALA A 104 -9.52 0.89 2.27
N GLY A 105 -9.80 1.63 3.33
CA GLY A 105 -10.95 2.55 3.42
C GLY A 105 -10.89 3.66 2.38
N VAL A 106 -9.77 4.39 2.30
CA VAL A 106 -9.63 5.50 1.34
C VAL A 106 -9.59 5.01 -0.11
N THR A 107 -9.08 3.80 -0.35
CA THR A 107 -9.12 3.14 -1.68
C THR A 107 -10.56 2.95 -2.15
N ARG A 108 -11.42 2.39 -1.30
CA ARG A 108 -12.84 2.16 -1.62
C ARG A 108 -13.59 3.48 -1.82
N THR A 109 -13.33 4.46 -0.98
CA THR A 109 -13.94 5.79 -1.09
C THR A 109 -13.60 6.44 -2.43
N ALA A 110 -12.33 6.53 -2.78
CA ALA A 110 -11.89 7.12 -4.04
C ALA A 110 -12.41 6.35 -5.27
N ALA A 111 -12.47 5.01 -5.19
CA ALA A 111 -13.03 4.19 -6.28
C ALA A 111 -14.50 4.54 -6.56
N VAL A 112 -15.31 4.78 -5.52
CA VAL A 112 -16.72 5.18 -5.67
C VAL A 112 -16.85 6.61 -6.21
N GLU A 113 -16.03 7.54 -5.71
CA GLU A 113 -16.09 8.95 -6.10
C GLU A 113 -15.71 9.18 -7.57
N TYR A 114 -14.72 8.44 -8.07
CA TYR A 114 -14.08 8.73 -9.36
C TYR A 114 -14.31 7.67 -10.45
N GLY A 115 -14.90 6.53 -10.12
CA GLY A 115 -15.13 5.42 -11.07
C GLY A 115 -15.92 5.84 -12.32
N ARG A 116 -16.95 6.67 -12.18
CA ARG A 116 -17.73 7.19 -13.32
C ARG A 116 -16.92 8.09 -14.26
N LYS A 117 -15.76 8.56 -13.81
CA LYS A 117 -14.86 9.43 -14.56
C LYS A 117 -13.65 8.66 -15.12
N ASN A 118 -13.76 7.33 -15.13
CA ASN A 118 -12.72 6.43 -15.63
C ASN A 118 -11.38 6.55 -14.87
N VAL A 119 -11.44 6.89 -13.58
CA VAL A 119 -10.30 6.80 -12.65
C VAL A 119 -10.58 5.66 -11.69
N ARG A 120 -9.75 4.63 -11.77
CA ARG A 120 -9.87 3.43 -10.92
C ARG A 120 -8.86 3.47 -9.80
N VAL A 121 -9.27 2.99 -8.63
CA VAL A 121 -8.41 2.92 -7.44
C VAL A 121 -8.57 1.54 -6.82
N ASN A 122 -7.48 0.81 -6.71
CA ASN A 122 -7.44 -0.51 -6.06
C ASN A 122 -6.30 -0.56 -5.06
N ALA A 123 -6.31 -1.55 -4.17
CA ALA A 123 -5.21 -1.82 -3.27
C ALA A 123 -4.74 -3.27 -3.38
N ILE A 124 -3.44 -3.47 -3.26
CA ILE A 124 -2.84 -4.79 -3.05
C ILE A 124 -2.51 -4.95 -1.57
N CYS A 125 -2.73 -6.15 -1.04
CA CYS A 125 -2.54 -6.50 0.36
C CYS A 125 -1.57 -7.69 0.48
N PRO A 126 -0.25 -7.45 0.39
CA PRO A 126 0.75 -8.49 0.49
C PRO A 126 0.82 -9.07 1.91
N PHE A 127 1.18 -10.36 2.00
CA PHE A 127 1.79 -10.95 3.17
C PHE A 127 3.26 -10.51 3.26
N TYR A 128 4.01 -11.10 4.16
CA TYR A 128 5.43 -10.77 4.31
C TYR A 128 6.24 -11.08 3.05
N SER A 129 7.16 -10.17 2.72
CA SER A 129 8.13 -10.28 1.64
C SER A 129 9.45 -9.69 2.10
N PRO A 130 10.61 -10.27 1.74
CA PRO A 130 11.92 -9.83 2.21
C PRO A 130 12.34 -8.50 1.58
N THR A 131 11.84 -7.43 2.14
CA THR A 131 12.13 -6.04 1.77
C THR A 131 12.60 -5.27 2.99
N ASN A 132 13.04 -4.03 2.79
CA ASN A 132 13.49 -3.16 3.88
C ASN A 132 12.44 -2.93 4.98
N ILE A 133 11.16 -3.22 4.74
CA ILE A 133 10.11 -3.10 5.76
C ILE A 133 10.28 -4.13 6.89
N LEU A 134 11.00 -5.22 6.63
CA LEU A 134 11.35 -6.23 7.64
C LEU A 134 12.64 -5.91 8.41
N ASN A 135 13.29 -4.76 8.16
CA ASN A 135 14.45 -4.30 8.94
C ASN A 135 14.02 -3.73 10.29
N VAL A 136 13.21 -4.49 11.01
CA VAL A 136 12.82 -4.24 12.40
C VAL A 136 13.27 -5.42 13.27
N ASP A 137 13.55 -5.16 14.54
CA ASP A 137 14.05 -6.20 15.44
C ASP A 137 13.08 -7.40 15.50
N GLY A 138 13.64 -8.59 15.43
CA GLY A 138 12.89 -9.84 15.44
C GLY A 138 12.38 -10.29 14.06
N TYR A 139 12.58 -9.50 12.98
CA TYR A 139 12.18 -9.87 11.60
C TYR A 139 13.34 -9.75 10.60
N ASN A 140 14.48 -9.26 11.03
CA ASN A 140 15.61 -8.90 10.17
C ASN A 140 16.67 -10.00 9.99
N THR A 141 16.40 -11.23 10.50
CA THR A 141 17.30 -12.36 10.29
C THR A 141 16.69 -13.41 9.35
N PRO A 142 17.51 -14.21 8.63
CA PRO A 142 17.01 -15.28 7.77
C PRO A 142 16.10 -16.28 8.52
N GLU A 143 16.45 -16.62 9.75
CA GLU A 143 15.70 -17.56 10.59
C GLU A 143 14.33 -16.98 10.97
N ALA A 144 14.28 -15.69 11.36
CA ALA A 144 13.03 -15.00 11.67
C ALA A 144 12.15 -14.90 10.44
N GLN A 145 12.71 -14.59 9.27
CA GLN A 145 11.98 -14.52 8.01
C GLN A 145 11.45 -15.90 7.58
N ALA A 146 12.24 -16.97 7.74
CA ALA A 146 11.77 -18.33 7.51
C ALA A 146 10.59 -18.67 8.44
N GLN A 147 10.69 -18.30 9.73
CA GLN A 147 9.60 -18.52 10.69
C GLN A 147 8.34 -17.72 10.32
N LEU A 148 8.46 -16.47 9.87
CA LEU A 148 7.32 -15.70 9.34
C LEU A 148 6.67 -16.42 8.16
N GLY A 149 7.47 -16.97 7.25
CA GLY A 149 6.98 -17.72 6.09
C GLY A 149 6.14 -18.93 6.45
N MET A 150 6.45 -19.59 7.58
CA MET A 150 5.66 -20.73 8.08
C MET A 150 4.22 -20.37 8.42
N GLY A 151 3.91 -19.08 8.61
CA GLY A 151 2.56 -18.57 8.83
C GLY A 151 1.65 -18.66 7.61
N SER A 152 2.20 -18.78 6.40
CA SER A 152 1.40 -18.97 5.19
C SER A 152 1.16 -20.44 4.88
N PRO A 153 0.05 -20.81 4.24
CA PRO A 153 -0.14 -22.17 3.69
C PRO A 153 0.97 -22.59 2.73
N MET A 154 1.55 -21.66 1.95
CA MET A 154 2.67 -21.93 1.05
C MET A 154 4.02 -22.09 1.75
N LYS A 155 4.08 -21.92 3.10
CA LYS A 155 5.25 -22.14 3.96
C LYS A 155 6.51 -21.37 3.56
N ARG A 156 6.34 -20.20 2.99
CA ARG A 156 7.43 -19.30 2.62
C ARG A 156 6.95 -17.85 2.59
N LEU A 157 7.88 -16.90 2.57
CA LEU A 157 7.62 -15.52 2.20
C LEU A 157 7.34 -15.43 0.69
N ALA A 158 6.63 -14.39 0.29
CA ALA A 158 6.51 -14.04 -1.13
C ALA A 158 7.84 -13.44 -1.63
N ASP A 159 8.29 -13.85 -2.82
CA ASP A 159 9.31 -13.09 -3.53
C ASP A 159 8.72 -11.72 -3.89
N PRO A 160 9.46 -10.60 -3.68
CA PRO A 160 8.99 -9.27 -4.13
C PRO A 160 8.49 -9.24 -5.58
N GLN A 161 9.13 -10.03 -6.48
CA GLN A 161 8.73 -10.11 -7.87
C GLN A 161 7.35 -10.74 -8.07
N GLU A 162 6.94 -11.69 -7.22
CA GLU A 162 5.59 -12.28 -7.29
C GLU A 162 4.50 -11.23 -6.98
N ILE A 163 4.77 -10.34 -6.03
CA ILE A 163 3.88 -9.23 -5.71
C ILE A 163 3.84 -8.23 -6.87
N VAL A 164 5.01 -7.86 -7.42
CA VAL A 164 5.11 -6.96 -8.57
C VAL A 164 4.39 -7.54 -9.79
N ASN A 165 4.54 -8.83 -10.07
CA ASN A 165 3.84 -9.49 -11.18
C ASN A 165 2.32 -9.39 -11.03
N THR A 166 1.80 -9.57 -9.81
CA THR A 166 0.38 -9.36 -9.53
C THR A 166 -0.04 -7.90 -9.76
N MET A 167 0.77 -6.94 -9.31
CA MET A 167 0.50 -5.52 -9.56
C MET A 167 0.45 -5.21 -11.07
N LEU A 168 1.38 -5.73 -11.87
CA LEU A 168 1.39 -5.53 -13.32
C LEU A 168 0.14 -6.11 -13.99
N LEU A 169 -0.32 -7.30 -13.58
CA LEU A 169 -1.57 -7.88 -14.07
C LEU A 169 -2.79 -7.00 -13.73
N LEU A 170 -2.86 -6.50 -12.48
CA LEU A 170 -3.95 -5.64 -12.03
C LEU A 170 -3.96 -4.27 -12.72
N LEU A 171 -2.78 -3.73 -13.03
CA LEU A 171 -2.60 -2.45 -13.72
C LEU A 171 -2.73 -2.57 -15.25
N SER A 172 -2.78 -3.78 -15.80
CA SER A 172 -2.92 -4.04 -17.22
C SER A 172 -4.15 -3.32 -17.80
N PRO A 173 -4.05 -2.76 -19.01
CA PRO A 173 -5.19 -2.13 -19.70
C PRO A 173 -6.39 -3.07 -19.88
N GLY A 174 -6.16 -4.38 -20.03
CA GLY A 174 -7.22 -5.38 -20.14
C GLY A 174 -8.06 -5.54 -18.87
N ASN A 175 -7.53 -5.16 -17.71
CA ASN A 175 -8.26 -5.17 -16.44
C ASN A 175 -9.02 -3.84 -16.24
N SER A 176 -10.06 -3.60 -17.02
CA SER A 176 -10.75 -2.31 -17.05
C SER A 176 -11.94 -2.19 -16.11
N TYR A 177 -12.46 -3.30 -15.56
CA TYR A 177 -13.69 -3.31 -14.73
C TYR A 177 -13.45 -3.50 -13.24
N MET A 178 -12.21 -3.76 -12.82
CA MET A 178 -11.86 -3.89 -11.40
C MET A 178 -11.62 -2.52 -10.78
N ASN A 179 -12.39 -2.19 -9.74
CA ASN A 179 -12.30 -0.93 -9.02
C ASN A 179 -12.70 -1.12 -7.54
N GLY A 180 -12.04 -0.42 -6.62
CA GLY A 180 -12.33 -0.45 -5.18
C GLY A 180 -11.92 -1.74 -4.46
N GLN A 181 -11.13 -2.60 -5.11
CA GLN A 181 -10.75 -3.90 -4.54
C GLN A 181 -9.53 -3.78 -3.63
N THR A 182 -9.50 -4.64 -2.62
CA THR A 182 -8.35 -4.88 -1.73
C THR A 182 -7.93 -6.33 -1.89
N ILE A 183 -6.86 -6.56 -2.66
CA ILE A 183 -6.52 -7.88 -3.18
C ILE A 183 -5.41 -8.48 -2.36
N ALA A 184 -5.68 -9.59 -1.68
CA ALA A 184 -4.69 -10.35 -0.94
C ALA A 184 -3.70 -11.03 -1.90
N VAL A 185 -2.40 -10.93 -1.58
CA VAL A 185 -1.31 -11.68 -2.20
C VAL A 185 -0.49 -12.27 -1.06
N ASP A 186 -0.97 -13.36 -0.52
CA ASP A 186 -0.62 -13.79 0.84
C ASP A 186 -0.32 -15.29 0.98
N GLY A 187 -0.20 -16.01 -0.12
CA GLY A 187 0.06 -17.45 -0.08
C GLY A 187 -1.04 -18.26 0.61
N GLY A 188 -2.29 -17.75 0.61
CA GLY A 188 -3.47 -18.40 1.14
C GLY A 188 -3.77 -18.12 2.61
N VAL A 189 -3.10 -17.16 3.25
CA VAL A 189 -3.33 -16.83 4.68
C VAL A 189 -4.77 -16.42 4.96
N THR A 190 -5.42 -15.68 4.06
CA THR A 190 -6.81 -15.23 4.21
C THR A 190 -7.86 -16.17 3.63
N ALA A 191 -7.47 -17.36 3.17
CA ALA A 191 -8.39 -18.31 2.55
C ALA A 191 -9.18 -19.18 3.55
N TRP A 192 -8.85 -19.11 4.86
CA TRP A 192 -9.55 -19.82 5.95
C TRP A 192 -9.87 -18.89 7.12
#